data_a90ebfbf684ed8d06433268d80830119
#
_entry.id   a90ebfbf684ed8d06433268d80830119
#
_cell.length_a   1.000
_cell.length_b   1.000
_cell.length_c   1.000
_cell.angle_alpha   90.00
_cell.angle_beta   90.00
_cell.angle_gamma   90.00
#
_symmetry.space_group_name_H-M   'P 1'
#
loop_
_entity.id
_entity.type
_entity.pdbx_description
1 polymer ?
#
loop_
_entity_poly.entity_id
_entity_poly.type
_entity_poly.pdbx_seq_one_letter_code
_entity_poly.pdbx_strand_id
1 'polypeptide(L)'
;RTTRDEPDYDKLMKWRIGILKEHGLGLKEIQDVISKIDPLPGAKEFLDTLRSKCQTIIISDTFSQFAGPLMKKLGMPTIFCNELVVAPNGEITDFKMRCPQSKLTTVKALQSCGFETVASGDSHNDLAMIKASKAGFLFRSTDQIKKDNPELEAFEEYDDLLKAILKVVEA
;
A
#
# COMPACT_ATOMS: atom_id res chain seq x y z
N ARG A 1 13.83 -10.79 -8.55
CA ARG A 1 14.46 -9.52 -8.14
C ARG A 1 13.45 -8.64 -7.42
N THR A 2 13.93 -7.90 -6.46
CA THR A 2 13.20 -6.92 -5.66
C THR A 2 13.86 -5.54 -5.76
N THR A 3 13.30 -4.52 -5.13
CA THR A 3 13.93 -3.20 -5.02
C THR A 3 15.25 -3.21 -4.25
N ARG A 4 15.56 -4.29 -3.53
CA ARG A 4 16.88 -4.50 -2.89
C ARG A 4 17.94 -4.91 -3.89
N ASP A 5 17.54 -5.62 -4.96
CA ASP A 5 18.46 -6.11 -6.00
C ASP A 5 18.64 -5.10 -7.14
N GLU A 6 17.61 -4.29 -7.42
CA GLU A 6 17.58 -3.22 -8.43
C GLU A 6 16.87 -2.00 -7.83
N PRO A 7 17.62 -0.99 -7.38
CA PRO A 7 17.06 0.23 -6.81
C PRO A 7 16.29 1.10 -7.80
N ASP A 8 16.63 1.00 -9.08
CA ASP A 8 15.92 1.69 -10.15
C ASP A 8 14.61 0.97 -10.46
N TYR A 9 13.51 1.54 -9.95
CA TYR A 9 12.19 0.93 -10.06
C TYR A 9 11.73 0.76 -11.51
N ASP A 10 12.08 1.69 -12.41
CA ASP A 10 11.71 1.62 -13.83
C ASP A 10 12.39 0.41 -14.50
N LYS A 11 13.69 0.23 -14.25
CA LYS A 11 14.42 -0.94 -14.74
C LYS A 11 13.89 -2.25 -14.18
N LEU A 12 13.58 -2.26 -12.87
CA LEU A 12 13.02 -3.45 -12.22
C LEU A 12 11.68 -3.83 -12.85
N MET A 13 10.79 -2.87 -13.07
CA MET A 13 9.47 -3.13 -13.64
C MET A 13 9.55 -3.55 -15.11
N LYS A 14 10.37 -2.91 -15.91
CA LYS A 14 10.62 -3.32 -17.32
C LYS A 14 11.17 -4.74 -17.40
N TRP A 15 12.08 -5.09 -16.50
CA TRP A 15 12.62 -6.46 -16.43
C TRP A 15 11.49 -7.46 -16.04
N ARG A 16 10.65 -7.15 -15.05
CA ARG A 16 9.52 -8.02 -14.65
C ARG A 16 8.52 -8.22 -15.78
N ILE A 17 8.17 -7.15 -16.49
CA ILE A 17 7.26 -7.20 -17.66
C ILE A 17 7.88 -8.08 -18.76
N GLY A 18 9.18 -7.95 -19.02
CA GLY A 18 9.91 -8.80 -19.97
C GLY A 18 9.81 -10.30 -19.64
N ILE A 19 9.99 -10.66 -18.36
CA ILE A 19 9.83 -12.05 -17.88
C ILE A 19 8.42 -12.58 -18.12
N LEU A 20 7.40 -11.78 -17.83
CA LEU A 20 6.01 -12.17 -18.08
C LEU A 20 5.77 -12.46 -19.56
N LYS A 21 6.27 -11.58 -20.42
CA LYS A 21 6.18 -11.73 -21.89
C LYS A 21 6.89 -12.99 -22.40
N GLU A 22 8.12 -13.23 -21.93
CA GLU A 22 8.91 -14.43 -22.29
C GLU A 22 8.19 -15.74 -21.93
N HIS A 23 7.39 -15.74 -20.85
CA HIS A 23 6.64 -16.91 -20.40
C HIS A 23 5.19 -16.93 -20.88
N GLY A 24 4.78 -15.98 -21.71
CA GLY A 24 3.39 -15.89 -22.24
C GLY A 24 2.35 -15.63 -21.14
N LEU A 25 2.75 -14.96 -20.04
CA LEU A 25 1.89 -14.65 -18.91
C LEU A 25 1.33 -13.25 -19.05
N GLY A 26 0.02 -13.13 -19.08
CA GLY A 26 -0.71 -11.87 -19.12
C GLY A 26 -1.34 -11.49 -17.77
N LEU A 27 -2.16 -10.46 -17.81
CA LEU A 27 -2.86 -9.96 -16.62
C LEU A 27 -3.76 -11.03 -15.98
N LYS A 28 -4.45 -11.82 -16.80
CA LYS A 28 -5.40 -12.82 -16.32
C LYS A 28 -4.73 -13.88 -15.46
N GLU A 29 -3.59 -14.42 -15.89
CA GLU A 29 -2.85 -15.45 -15.16
C GLU A 29 -2.41 -14.94 -13.79
N ILE A 30 -1.95 -13.69 -13.72
CA ILE A 30 -1.55 -13.05 -12.46
C ILE A 30 -2.76 -12.82 -11.56
N GLN A 31 -3.86 -12.31 -12.10
CA GLN A 31 -5.10 -12.11 -11.33
C GLN A 31 -5.68 -13.43 -10.81
N ASP A 32 -5.59 -14.51 -11.57
CA ASP A 32 -6.01 -15.84 -11.14
C ASP A 32 -5.20 -16.35 -9.93
N VAL A 33 -3.91 -16.02 -9.88
CA VAL A 33 -3.07 -16.33 -8.70
C VAL A 33 -3.45 -15.43 -7.52
N ILE A 34 -3.55 -14.11 -7.72
CA ILE A 34 -3.87 -13.15 -6.67
C ILE A 34 -5.25 -13.41 -6.07
N SER A 35 -6.23 -13.85 -6.87
CA SER A 35 -7.59 -14.13 -6.40
C SER A 35 -7.66 -15.24 -5.35
N LYS A 36 -6.64 -16.11 -5.30
CA LYS A 36 -6.51 -17.18 -4.31
C LYS A 36 -5.89 -16.72 -2.99
N ILE A 37 -5.33 -15.50 -2.96
CA ILE A 37 -4.74 -14.92 -1.76
C ILE A 37 -5.88 -14.31 -0.92
N ASP A 38 -5.91 -14.66 0.36
CA ASP A 38 -6.82 -14.07 1.31
C ASP A 38 -6.17 -12.88 2.05
N PRO A 39 -6.98 -11.91 2.51
CA PRO A 39 -6.50 -10.91 3.45
C PRO A 39 -5.83 -11.55 4.67
N LEU A 40 -4.87 -10.87 5.25
CA LEU A 40 -4.31 -11.29 6.52
C LEU A 40 -5.42 -11.39 7.59
N PRO A 41 -5.36 -12.39 8.48
CA PRO A 41 -6.33 -12.52 9.57
C PRO A 41 -6.48 -11.20 10.35
N GLY A 42 -7.72 -10.75 10.56
CA GLY A 42 -8.03 -9.49 11.23
C GLY A 42 -7.95 -8.23 10.36
N ALA A 43 -7.41 -8.29 9.14
CA ALA A 43 -7.25 -7.10 8.29
C ALA A 43 -8.59 -6.50 7.86
N LYS A 44 -9.56 -7.35 7.54
CA LYS A 44 -10.90 -6.87 7.13
C LYS A 44 -11.63 -6.21 8.28
N GLU A 45 -11.65 -6.83 9.43
CA GLU A 45 -12.28 -6.34 10.66
C GLU A 45 -11.66 -5.01 11.11
N PHE A 46 -10.33 -4.90 11.04
CA PHE A 46 -9.60 -3.67 11.30
C PHE A 46 -10.03 -2.53 10.36
N LEU A 47 -10.06 -2.78 9.05
CA LEU A 47 -10.47 -1.79 8.06
C LEU A 47 -11.95 -1.40 8.22
N ASP A 48 -12.84 -2.36 8.45
CA ASP A 48 -14.28 -2.10 8.64
C ASP A 48 -14.51 -1.23 9.88
N THR A 49 -13.79 -1.48 10.98
CA THR A 49 -13.87 -0.68 12.19
C THR A 49 -13.34 0.74 11.95
N LEU A 50 -12.19 0.90 11.33
CA LEU A 50 -11.65 2.23 10.98
C LEU A 50 -12.61 3.02 10.10
N ARG A 51 -13.15 2.40 9.05
CA ARG A 51 -14.10 3.03 8.11
C ARG A 51 -15.40 3.47 8.77
N SER A 52 -15.78 2.86 9.88
CA SER A 52 -16.95 3.29 10.67
C SER A 52 -16.67 4.54 11.52
N LYS A 53 -15.39 4.90 11.70
CA LYS A 53 -14.95 5.99 12.58
C LYS A 53 -14.33 7.17 11.81
N CYS A 54 -13.62 6.89 10.73
CA CYS A 54 -12.93 7.92 9.95
C CYS A 54 -12.81 7.52 8.47
N GLN A 55 -12.45 8.50 7.63
CA GLN A 55 -12.10 8.22 6.24
C GLN A 55 -10.80 7.43 6.20
N THR A 56 -10.83 6.31 5.53
CA THR A 56 -9.70 5.39 5.46
C THR A 56 -9.26 5.18 4.01
N ILE A 57 -7.98 5.37 3.74
CA ILE A 57 -7.39 5.24 2.41
C ILE A 57 -6.19 4.31 2.49
N ILE A 58 -6.13 3.34 1.60
CA ILE A 58 -4.93 2.53 1.37
C ILE A 58 -4.08 3.26 0.33
N ILE A 59 -2.81 3.49 0.62
CA ILE A 59 -1.84 4.05 -0.33
C ILE A 59 -0.77 2.99 -0.59
N SER A 60 -0.66 2.52 -1.82
CA SER A 60 0.19 1.38 -2.17
C SER A 60 0.95 1.62 -3.46
N ASP A 61 2.15 1.07 -3.55
CA ASP A 61 2.95 1.05 -4.79
C ASP A 61 2.56 -0.10 -5.74
N THR A 62 1.52 -0.87 -5.39
CA THR A 62 0.92 -1.89 -6.26
C THR A 62 0.20 -1.25 -7.46
N PHE A 63 -0.39 -2.09 -8.29
CA PHE A 63 -1.18 -1.69 -9.47
C PHE A 63 -2.65 -2.02 -9.27
N SER A 64 -3.55 -1.16 -9.76
CA SER A 64 -5.01 -1.31 -9.60
C SER A 64 -5.51 -2.67 -10.10
N GLN A 65 -4.95 -3.15 -11.22
CA GLN A 65 -5.29 -4.44 -11.80
C GLN A 65 -4.90 -5.63 -10.93
N PHE A 66 -3.84 -5.49 -10.13
CA PHE A 66 -3.41 -6.51 -9.16
C PHE A 66 -4.17 -6.41 -7.84
N ALA A 67 -4.45 -5.18 -7.39
CA ALA A 67 -5.15 -4.94 -6.13
C ALA A 67 -6.62 -5.37 -6.17
N GLY A 68 -7.27 -5.28 -7.32
CA GLY A 68 -8.71 -5.48 -7.48
C GLY A 68 -9.28 -6.74 -6.82
N PRO A 69 -8.76 -7.94 -7.04
CA PRO A 69 -9.25 -9.17 -6.40
C PRO A 69 -9.20 -9.12 -4.87
N LEU A 70 -8.12 -8.59 -4.29
CA LEU A 70 -7.97 -8.46 -2.84
C LEU A 70 -8.88 -7.38 -2.27
N MET A 71 -9.03 -6.24 -2.97
CA MET A 71 -9.93 -5.16 -2.55
C MET A 71 -11.38 -5.63 -2.48
N LYS A 72 -11.82 -6.49 -3.39
CA LYS A 72 -13.16 -7.11 -3.32
C LYS A 72 -13.37 -7.88 -2.01
N LYS A 73 -12.38 -8.65 -1.57
CA LYS A 73 -12.42 -9.40 -0.29
C LYS A 73 -12.42 -8.46 0.92
N LEU A 74 -11.80 -7.29 0.82
CA LEU A 74 -11.74 -6.28 1.87
C LEU A 74 -12.95 -5.32 1.89
N GLY A 75 -13.98 -5.54 1.05
CA GLY A 75 -15.17 -4.69 0.99
C GLY A 75 -14.94 -3.39 0.21
N MET A 76 -14.07 -3.41 -0.80
CA MET A 76 -13.76 -2.29 -1.69
C MET A 76 -13.35 -1.01 -0.97
N PRO A 77 -12.32 -1.03 -0.11
CA PRO A 77 -11.79 0.19 0.49
C PRO A 77 -11.22 1.11 -0.59
N THR A 78 -11.17 2.41 -0.30
CA THR A 78 -10.48 3.36 -1.15
C THR A 78 -8.99 3.01 -1.22
N ILE A 79 -8.47 2.88 -2.42
CA ILE A 79 -7.04 2.63 -2.65
C ILE A 79 -6.48 3.60 -3.68
N PHE A 80 -5.34 4.19 -3.37
CA PHE A 80 -4.52 4.97 -4.30
C PHE A 80 -3.26 4.17 -4.63
N CYS A 81 -3.17 3.76 -5.88
CA CYS A 81 -2.08 2.93 -6.38
C CYS A 81 -1.75 3.30 -7.83
N ASN A 82 -0.83 2.57 -8.43
CA ASN A 82 -0.39 2.77 -9.80
C ASN A 82 -1.26 1.98 -10.80
N GLU A 83 -0.98 2.08 -12.09
CA GLU A 83 -1.70 1.39 -13.14
C GLU A 83 -0.74 0.63 -14.07
N LEU A 84 -1.18 -0.54 -14.54
CA LEU A 84 -0.53 -1.24 -15.65
C LEU A 84 -1.12 -0.78 -16.98
N VAL A 85 -0.28 -0.75 -18.00
CA VAL A 85 -0.72 -0.65 -19.39
C VAL A 85 -0.91 -2.06 -19.92
N VAL A 86 -2.15 -2.39 -20.28
CA VAL A 86 -2.53 -3.73 -20.72
C VAL A 86 -3.08 -3.66 -22.14
N ALA A 87 -2.53 -4.46 -23.03
CA ALA A 87 -2.98 -4.58 -24.40
C ALA A 87 -4.33 -5.34 -24.47
N PRO A 88 -5.10 -5.21 -25.58
CA PRO A 88 -6.39 -5.90 -25.72
C PRO A 88 -6.34 -7.42 -25.58
N ASN A 89 -5.20 -8.03 -25.87
CA ASN A 89 -4.96 -9.47 -25.68
C ASN A 89 -4.61 -9.88 -24.23
N GLY A 90 -4.55 -8.91 -23.29
CA GLY A 90 -4.20 -9.15 -21.88
C GLY A 90 -2.71 -9.08 -21.58
N GLU A 91 -1.86 -8.84 -22.57
CA GLU A 91 -0.41 -8.65 -22.35
C GLU A 91 -0.15 -7.37 -21.56
N ILE A 92 0.68 -7.46 -20.49
CA ILE A 92 1.15 -6.29 -19.75
C ILE A 92 2.33 -5.70 -20.53
N THR A 93 2.15 -4.50 -21.06
CA THR A 93 3.13 -3.86 -21.96
C THR A 93 3.94 -2.76 -21.27
N ASP A 94 3.39 -2.12 -20.25
CA ASP A 94 4.03 -1.02 -19.52
C ASP A 94 3.33 -0.77 -18.18
N PHE A 95 3.76 0.24 -17.47
CA PHE A 95 3.13 0.71 -16.23
C PHE A 95 3.15 2.24 -16.15
N LYS A 96 2.24 2.78 -15.33
CA LYS A 96 2.14 4.22 -15.05
C LYS A 96 2.21 4.45 -13.54
N MET A 97 3.22 5.18 -13.10
CA MET A 97 3.27 5.67 -11.73
C MET A 97 2.26 6.82 -11.59
N ARG A 98 1.44 6.78 -10.55
CA ARG A 98 0.40 7.78 -10.30
C ARG A 98 1.00 9.18 -10.08
N CYS A 99 2.01 9.28 -9.23
CA CYS A 99 2.78 10.50 -8.99
C CYS A 99 4.12 10.16 -8.30
N PRO A 100 5.11 11.05 -8.34
CA PRO A 100 6.35 10.87 -7.58
C PRO A 100 6.07 10.82 -6.08
N GLN A 101 6.82 9.96 -5.35
CA GLN A 101 6.67 9.80 -3.90
C GLN A 101 5.21 9.68 -3.47
N SER A 102 4.46 8.79 -4.12
CA SER A 102 2.99 8.72 -4.11
C SER A 102 2.39 8.78 -2.70
N LYS A 103 3.02 8.15 -1.72
CA LYS A 103 2.56 8.09 -0.32
C LYS A 103 2.64 9.45 0.34
N LEU A 104 3.79 10.10 0.31
CA LEU A 104 3.98 11.45 0.87
C LEU A 104 3.14 12.49 0.13
N THR A 105 3.15 12.44 -1.21
CA THR A 105 2.37 13.38 -2.05
C THR A 105 0.88 13.30 -1.74
N THR A 106 0.34 12.09 -1.54
CA THR A 106 -1.07 11.90 -1.18
C THR A 106 -1.38 12.51 0.19
N VAL A 107 -0.56 12.23 1.22
CA VAL A 107 -0.75 12.79 2.55
C VAL A 107 -0.71 14.33 2.51
N LYS A 108 0.27 14.91 1.82
CA LYS A 108 0.38 16.38 1.67
C LYS A 108 -0.81 16.99 0.94
N ALA A 109 -1.32 16.32 -0.10
CA ALA A 109 -2.52 16.78 -0.82
C ALA A 109 -3.76 16.75 0.08
N LEU A 110 -3.98 15.71 0.86
CA LEU A 110 -5.08 15.65 1.82
C LEU A 110 -4.98 16.75 2.89
N GLN A 111 -3.79 16.98 3.43
CA GLN A 111 -3.53 18.06 4.37
C GLN A 111 -3.81 19.44 3.76
N SER A 112 -3.46 19.66 2.48
CA SER A 112 -3.77 20.90 1.78
C SER A 112 -5.27 21.14 1.56
N CYS A 113 -6.06 20.05 1.59
CA CYS A 113 -7.53 20.12 1.58
C CYS A 113 -8.15 20.27 2.98
N GLY A 114 -7.33 20.49 4.03
CA GLY A 114 -7.80 20.70 5.40
C GLY A 114 -8.00 19.42 6.22
N PHE A 115 -7.58 18.26 5.74
CA PHE A 115 -7.65 17.01 6.51
C PHE A 115 -6.45 16.87 7.45
N GLU A 116 -6.69 16.49 8.69
CA GLU A 116 -5.67 15.90 9.54
C GLU A 116 -5.46 14.44 9.16
N THR A 117 -4.22 13.99 9.11
CA THR A 117 -3.88 12.63 8.69
C THR A 117 -3.21 11.84 9.81
N VAL A 118 -3.58 10.59 9.93
CA VAL A 118 -2.86 9.56 10.70
C VAL A 118 -2.40 8.50 9.72
N ALA A 119 -1.15 8.07 9.79
CA ALA A 119 -0.60 7.12 8.84
C ALA A 119 0.09 5.95 9.55
N SER A 120 0.00 4.77 8.96
CA SER A 120 0.76 3.59 9.39
C SER A 120 1.33 2.84 8.20
N GLY A 121 2.43 2.13 8.43
CA GLY A 121 3.09 1.32 7.40
C GLY A 121 4.21 0.47 7.98
N ASP A 122 4.83 -0.37 7.13
CA ASP A 122 5.80 -1.38 7.55
C ASP A 122 7.22 -1.15 7.03
N SER A 123 7.39 -0.26 6.05
CA SER A 123 8.60 -0.20 5.25
C SER A 123 9.21 1.20 5.12
N HIS A 124 10.44 1.28 4.61
CA HIS A 124 11.15 2.56 4.46
C HIS A 124 10.40 3.58 3.58
N ASN A 125 9.70 3.13 2.55
CA ASN A 125 8.92 4.01 1.67
C ASN A 125 7.64 4.56 2.33
N ASP A 126 7.25 4.06 3.51
CA ASP A 126 6.14 4.59 4.30
C ASP A 126 6.57 5.71 5.25
N LEU A 127 7.84 5.74 5.64
CA LEU A 127 8.34 6.65 6.69
C LEU A 127 8.04 8.11 6.40
N ALA A 128 8.19 8.55 5.17
CA ALA A 128 7.95 9.94 4.81
C ALA A 128 6.47 10.35 5.02
N MET A 129 5.50 9.50 4.68
CA MET A 129 4.09 9.78 4.95
C MET A 129 3.75 9.67 6.43
N ILE A 130 4.34 8.68 7.14
CA ILE A 130 4.17 8.49 8.57
C ILE A 130 4.61 9.73 9.34
N LYS A 131 5.84 10.20 9.07
CA LYS A 131 6.42 11.38 9.73
C LYS A 131 5.76 12.70 9.34
N ALA A 132 5.13 12.78 8.18
CA ALA A 132 4.40 13.96 7.74
C ALA A 132 2.98 14.05 8.31
N SER A 133 2.46 12.99 8.91
CA SER A 133 1.11 12.92 9.48
C SER A 133 1.08 13.47 10.91
N LYS A 134 -0.11 13.86 11.40
CA LYS A 134 -0.34 14.31 12.78
C LYS A 134 0.09 13.26 13.80
N ALA A 135 -0.16 11.99 13.49
CA ALA A 135 0.37 10.84 14.21
C ALA A 135 0.77 9.74 13.20
N GLY A 136 1.81 9.03 13.53
CA GLY A 136 2.33 7.97 12.67
C GLY A 136 2.76 6.74 13.46
N PHE A 137 2.49 5.56 12.91
CA PHE A 137 2.72 4.29 13.56
C PHE A 137 3.41 3.31 12.62
N LEU A 138 4.32 2.50 13.17
CA LEU A 138 4.89 1.35 12.49
C LEU A 138 4.00 0.13 12.75
N PHE A 139 3.70 -0.65 11.71
CA PHE A 139 2.93 -1.87 11.84
C PHE A 139 3.66 -3.04 11.19
N ARG A 140 4.02 -4.05 12.00
CA ARG A 140 4.78 -5.23 11.56
C ARG A 140 6.06 -4.89 10.80
N SER A 141 6.71 -3.82 11.21
CA SER A 141 7.99 -3.37 10.64
C SER A 141 9.16 -4.22 11.11
N THR A 142 10.25 -4.17 10.35
CA THR A 142 11.50 -4.85 10.73
C THR A 142 12.12 -4.19 11.97
N ASP A 143 12.89 -4.97 12.73
CA ASP A 143 13.62 -4.46 13.91
C ASP A 143 14.59 -3.34 13.54
N GLN A 144 15.15 -3.35 12.34
CA GLN A 144 16.03 -2.29 11.87
C GLN A 144 15.26 -0.96 11.72
N ILE A 145 14.08 -0.98 11.08
CA ILE A 145 13.25 0.23 10.91
C ILE A 145 12.82 0.79 12.28
N LYS A 146 12.45 -0.08 13.23
CA LYS A 146 12.08 0.31 14.59
C LYS A 146 13.25 0.97 15.32
N LYS A 147 14.47 0.41 15.22
CA LYS A 147 15.68 0.96 15.81
C LYS A 147 16.08 2.31 15.22
N ASP A 148 15.91 2.47 13.92
CA ASP A 148 16.27 3.70 13.21
C ASP A 148 15.23 4.82 13.41
N ASN A 149 14.05 4.49 13.94
CA ASN A 149 12.95 5.45 14.17
C ASN A 149 12.33 5.24 15.56
N PRO A 150 13.10 5.43 16.64
CA PRO A 150 12.65 5.15 18.01
C PRO A 150 11.53 6.09 18.49
N GLU A 151 11.28 7.17 17.76
CA GLU A 151 10.19 8.12 18.02
C GLU A 151 8.82 7.59 17.57
N LEU A 152 8.78 6.56 16.74
CA LEU A 152 7.55 5.98 16.21
C LEU A 152 7.12 4.76 17.03
N GLU A 153 5.91 4.78 17.55
CA GLU A 153 5.33 3.60 18.17
C GLU A 153 5.13 2.49 17.14
N ALA A 154 5.44 1.25 17.53
CA ALA A 154 5.37 0.08 16.66
C ALA A 154 4.41 -0.97 17.25
N PHE A 155 3.57 -1.51 16.38
CA PHE A 155 2.56 -2.51 16.73
C PHE A 155 2.68 -3.75 15.84
N GLU A 156 2.35 -4.91 16.40
CA GLU A 156 2.31 -6.20 15.69
C GLU A 156 0.87 -6.68 15.51
N GLU A 157 -0.04 -6.28 16.41
CA GLU A 157 -1.44 -6.69 16.40
C GLU A 157 -2.36 -5.57 15.92
N TYR A 158 -3.36 -5.94 15.12
CA TYR A 158 -4.34 -4.98 14.59
C TYR A 158 -5.11 -4.24 15.69
N ASP A 159 -5.45 -4.93 16.78
CA ASP A 159 -6.23 -4.34 17.88
C ASP A 159 -5.46 -3.23 18.60
N ASP A 160 -4.15 -3.39 18.75
CA ASP A 160 -3.32 -2.39 19.43
C ASP A 160 -3.07 -1.17 18.51
N LEU A 161 -2.82 -1.42 17.22
CA LEU A 161 -2.75 -0.35 16.23
C LEU A 161 -4.08 0.42 16.16
N LEU A 162 -5.21 -0.30 16.14
CA LEU A 162 -6.54 0.31 16.10
C LEU A 162 -6.77 1.24 17.29
N LYS A 163 -6.48 0.77 18.51
CA LYS A 163 -6.60 1.59 19.74
C LYS A 163 -5.75 2.87 19.66
N ALA A 164 -4.50 2.75 19.18
CA ALA A 164 -3.61 3.89 19.02
C ALA A 164 -4.16 4.92 18.01
N ILE A 165 -4.65 4.46 16.86
CA ILE A 165 -5.25 5.32 15.84
C ILE A 165 -6.52 6.01 16.39
N LEU A 166 -7.43 5.26 16.99
CA LEU A 166 -8.70 5.81 17.49
C LEU A 166 -8.49 6.84 18.60
N LYS A 167 -7.48 6.67 19.44
CA LYS A 167 -7.10 7.66 20.46
C LYS A 167 -6.75 9.02 19.85
N VAL A 168 -6.19 9.05 18.64
CA VAL A 168 -5.85 10.29 17.92
C VAL A 168 -7.04 10.85 17.15
N VAL A 169 -7.86 9.97 16.57
CA VAL A 169 -9.01 10.36 15.73
C VAL A 169 -10.17 10.89 16.57
N GLU A 170 -10.35 10.38 17.79
CA GLU A 170 -11.44 10.75 18.70
C GLU A 170 -11.02 11.87 19.69
N ALA A 171 -9.77 12.35 19.64
CA ALA A 171 -9.26 13.44 20.48
C ALA A 171 -9.57 14.81 19.85
#